data_e051eb09f8d4053a704140e98c202379
#
_entry.id   e051eb09f8d4053a704140e98c202379
#
_cell.length_a   1.000
_cell.length_b   1.000
_cell.length_c   1.000
_cell.angle_alpha   90.00
_cell.angle_beta   90.00
_cell.angle_gamma   90.00
#
_symmetry.space_group_name_H-M   'P 1'
#
loop_
_entity.id
_entity.type
_entity.pdbx_description
1 polymer ?
#
loop_
_entity_poly.entity_id
_entity_poly.type
_entity_poly.pdbx_seq_one_letter_code
_entity_poly.pdbx_strand_id
1 'polypeptide(L)'
;MKAKHLILVSLLLAIITIGAASASEDLVSDDALAAEDIAEDPIEEAPADEVIGDDGEEGNEHTVIVDIYDDYEINIDDDSDVVNIYDEDQINGTVLVYVGNNTDPVYNHTYEASEDGYEYSIYLSVKDLGISDYKVGNYKIKAVYQKNGVAEAYTDEAMVNFTYTFSFYGYEAEEGSTNSFEFGDKISFRIALPETATNKVTIKFNGKSYDVALKEGEATFTVPDEVNLGEYTATATYLGDSKFPTRTVSCNITVGPVIDYDDMAVGEKSAINLYGPKGTSGSVTLYSITYDQGGNEKYTLVKTVPFADGQAVIPVENLPEGNHEYRLNYTIGNYKGTGYVFIEVRNNTPGYSSNINANEVIVGNTVTVTVTGPASSNMVDIYVDGKSFKSVSLASGKISEVITGLTVGQHKIKVLMEGGEKFYSNTFFVTVKQAPAKDKIKLTLKKVKTIKKSAKKLVLKATLKINGKAKKGLKIKFKFNKKTYTAKTNKKGVAKVTIKAKVLKKLKVGKKVKIQASYGKTVKKMTAKVKK
;
A
#
# COMPACT_ATOMS: atom_id res chain seq x y z
N MET A 1 2.29 16.92 3.88
CA MET A 1 3.16 15.99 3.17
C MET A 1 2.50 15.23 2.01
N LYS A 2 1.19 15.30 1.84
CA LYS A 2 0.47 14.64 0.73
C LYS A 2 0.50 15.41 -0.61
N ALA A 3 0.95 16.65 -0.65
CA ALA A 3 0.90 17.48 -1.86
C ALA A 3 2.12 17.34 -2.81
N LYS A 4 3.28 16.87 -2.34
CA LYS A 4 4.47 16.73 -3.20
C LYS A 4 4.46 15.45 -4.06
N HIS A 5 3.73 14.41 -3.65
CA HIS A 5 3.61 13.16 -4.43
C HIS A 5 2.61 13.24 -5.58
N LEU A 6 1.66 14.19 -5.51
CA LEU A 6 0.60 14.31 -6.52
C LEU A 6 1.07 14.93 -7.86
N ILE A 7 2.14 15.71 -7.85
CA ILE A 7 2.62 16.41 -9.06
C ILE A 7 3.52 15.51 -9.93
N LEU A 8 4.14 14.49 -9.35
CA LEU A 8 5.05 13.59 -10.10
C LEU A 8 4.32 12.46 -10.85
N VAL A 9 3.16 12.04 -10.36
CA VAL A 9 2.38 10.95 -10.97
C VAL A 9 1.73 11.38 -12.30
N SER A 10 1.39 12.65 -12.45
CA SER A 10 0.77 13.16 -13.68
C SER A 10 1.73 13.34 -14.87
N LEU A 11 3.05 13.34 -14.65
CA LEU A 11 4.03 13.39 -15.74
C LEU A 11 4.46 12.00 -16.25
N LEU A 12 4.25 10.94 -15.47
CA LEU A 12 4.62 9.56 -15.82
C LEU A 12 3.56 8.82 -16.65
N LEU A 13 2.32 9.32 -16.69
CA LEU A 13 1.22 8.65 -17.41
C LEU A 13 1.28 8.81 -18.95
N ALA A 14 2.17 9.63 -19.48
CA ALA A 14 2.26 9.88 -20.94
C ALA A 14 3.17 8.89 -21.70
N ILE A 15 3.84 7.92 -21.04
CA ILE A 15 4.88 7.09 -21.68
C ILE A 15 4.59 5.57 -21.66
N ILE A 16 3.49 5.09 -21.09
CA ILE A 16 3.23 3.63 -20.99
C ILE A 16 2.06 3.19 -21.89
N THR A 17 2.10 3.52 -23.17
CA THR A 17 1.20 2.88 -24.14
C THR A 17 1.94 2.35 -25.37
N ILE A 18 3.02 1.61 -25.20
CA ILE A 18 3.56 0.75 -26.28
C ILE A 18 4.30 -0.44 -25.65
N GLY A 19 3.78 -1.65 -25.83
CA GLY A 19 4.59 -2.86 -25.74
C GLY A 19 4.08 -4.01 -24.88
N ALA A 20 3.03 -4.67 -25.31
CA ALA A 20 2.81 -6.06 -24.96
C ALA A 20 2.72 -6.88 -26.25
N ALA A 21 3.84 -7.42 -26.70
CA ALA A 21 3.88 -8.52 -27.66
C ALA A 21 4.75 -9.61 -27.06
N SER A 22 4.13 -10.75 -26.88
CA SER A 22 4.70 -12.00 -26.39
C SER A 22 5.86 -12.49 -27.26
N ALA A 23 6.96 -12.88 -26.62
CA ALA A 23 8.01 -13.69 -27.25
C ALA A 23 7.82 -15.15 -26.86
N SER A 24 7.66 -16.03 -27.84
CA SER A 24 7.98 -17.44 -27.71
C SER A 24 9.25 -17.70 -28.53
N GLU A 25 10.23 -18.29 -27.87
CA GLU A 25 11.47 -18.79 -28.48
C GLU A 25 11.18 -19.98 -29.41
N ASP A 26 11.82 -20.04 -30.55
CA ASP A 26 12.60 -21.21 -30.91
C ASP A 26 13.55 -20.94 -32.08
N LEU A 27 14.64 -21.67 -32.03
CA LEU A 27 15.89 -21.60 -32.74
C LEU A 27 15.83 -22.02 -34.24
N VAL A 28 16.83 -21.55 -34.99
CA VAL A 28 17.69 -22.19 -36.01
C VAL A 28 17.64 -21.69 -37.46
N SER A 29 18.82 -21.21 -37.88
CA SER A 29 19.58 -21.29 -39.15
C SER A 29 19.15 -20.51 -40.39
N ASP A 30 20.17 -19.77 -40.85
CA ASP A 30 20.57 -19.36 -42.18
C ASP A 30 19.76 -19.89 -43.38
N ASP A 31 19.28 -18.99 -44.23
CA ASP A 31 19.77 -18.90 -45.62
C ASP A 31 19.19 -17.63 -46.30
N ALA A 32 20.06 -17.00 -47.06
CA ALA A 32 19.76 -15.87 -47.92
C ALA A 32 18.83 -16.30 -49.06
N LEU A 33 17.89 -15.41 -49.48
CA LEU A 33 17.64 -15.14 -50.90
C LEU A 33 16.50 -14.11 -51.12
N ALA A 34 16.86 -13.12 -51.93
CA ALA A 34 16.03 -12.41 -52.93
C ALA A 34 14.82 -11.54 -52.48
N ALA A 35 14.99 -10.26 -52.72
CA ALA A 35 13.93 -9.28 -52.89
C ALA A 35 13.04 -9.68 -54.07
N GLU A 36 11.73 -9.77 -53.86
CA GLU A 36 10.74 -9.67 -54.93
C GLU A 36 9.86 -8.42 -54.68
N ASP A 37 9.88 -7.56 -55.67
CA ASP A 37 8.95 -6.43 -55.83
C ASP A 37 7.52 -6.94 -55.76
N ILE A 38 6.75 -6.44 -54.80
CA ILE A 38 5.29 -6.52 -54.86
C ILE A 38 4.76 -5.15 -55.29
N ALA A 39 4.30 -5.15 -56.54
CA ALA A 39 3.63 -4.02 -57.15
C ALA A 39 2.40 -3.57 -56.32
N GLU A 40 2.29 -2.27 -56.15
CA GLU A 40 1.05 -1.61 -55.67
C GLU A 40 -0.06 -1.83 -56.71
N ASP A 41 -1.13 -2.51 -56.33
CA ASP A 41 -2.39 -2.49 -57.08
C ASP A 41 -3.02 -1.12 -56.98
N PRO A 42 -3.48 -0.54 -58.09
CA PRO A 42 -4.14 0.75 -58.10
C PRO A 42 -5.51 0.62 -57.49
N ILE A 43 -5.81 1.56 -56.56
CA ILE A 43 -7.14 1.78 -56.02
C ILE A 43 -8.07 2.15 -57.18
N GLU A 44 -9.04 1.27 -57.51
CA GLU A 44 -10.13 1.59 -58.41
C GLU A 44 -10.95 2.76 -57.82
N GLU A 45 -10.85 3.92 -58.44
CA GLU A 45 -11.82 5.00 -58.23
C GLU A 45 -13.20 4.50 -58.68
N ALA A 46 -14.18 4.54 -57.79
CA ALA A 46 -15.57 4.36 -58.14
C ALA A 46 -15.97 5.41 -59.17
N PRO A 47 -16.76 5.05 -60.20
CA PRO A 47 -17.16 6.00 -61.24
C PRO A 47 -17.98 7.13 -60.64
N ALA A 48 -17.58 8.36 -60.94
CA ALA A 48 -18.36 9.54 -60.67
C ALA A 48 -19.71 9.40 -61.39
N ASP A 49 -20.78 9.40 -60.64
CA ASP A 49 -22.12 9.50 -61.20
C ASP A 49 -22.23 10.81 -62.01
N GLU A 50 -22.61 10.65 -63.27
CA GLU A 50 -22.89 11.74 -64.19
C GLU A 50 -23.99 12.64 -63.61
N VAL A 51 -23.60 13.89 -63.33
CA VAL A 51 -24.56 14.95 -63.08
C VAL A 51 -25.35 15.16 -64.37
N ILE A 52 -26.56 14.57 -64.48
CA ILE A 52 -27.55 14.96 -65.46
C ILE A 52 -28.11 16.29 -64.94
N GLY A 53 -27.76 17.38 -65.62
CA GLY A 53 -28.38 18.65 -65.40
C GLY A 53 -29.87 18.55 -65.78
N ASP A 54 -30.73 18.74 -64.81
CA ASP A 54 -32.12 19.05 -65.03
C ASP A 54 -32.38 20.54 -64.72
N ASP A 55 -32.67 21.32 -65.73
CA ASP A 55 -33.09 22.69 -65.58
C ASP A 55 -34.56 22.69 -65.16
N GLY A 56 -34.80 22.90 -63.86
CA GLY A 56 -36.18 23.04 -63.48
C GLY A 56 -36.45 23.20 -61.99
N GLU A 57 -36.70 24.43 -61.61
CA GLU A 57 -37.30 24.87 -60.33
C GLU A 57 -36.51 24.61 -59.06
N GLU A 58 -35.82 25.64 -58.53
CA GLU A 58 -35.43 25.76 -57.12
C GLU A 58 -36.73 25.72 -56.27
N GLY A 59 -37.22 24.51 -56.01
CA GLY A 59 -38.01 24.26 -54.82
C GLY A 59 -37.05 24.23 -53.69
N ASN A 60 -37.14 25.17 -52.78
CA ASN A 60 -36.52 25.06 -51.48
C ASN A 60 -36.99 23.74 -50.86
N GLU A 61 -36.20 22.67 -50.97
CA GLU A 61 -36.42 21.43 -50.19
C GLU A 61 -36.13 21.75 -48.71
N HIS A 62 -37.21 21.94 -47.97
CA HIS A 62 -37.12 22.11 -46.54
C HIS A 62 -36.47 20.91 -45.89
N THR A 63 -35.40 21.13 -45.16
CA THR A 63 -34.69 20.08 -44.43
C THR A 63 -35.37 19.85 -43.07
N VAL A 64 -35.98 18.66 -42.91
CA VAL A 64 -36.48 18.17 -41.64
C VAL A 64 -35.79 16.85 -41.37
N ILE A 65 -35.16 16.75 -40.19
CA ILE A 65 -34.44 15.56 -39.74
C ILE A 65 -35.14 15.04 -38.47
N VAL A 66 -35.44 13.75 -38.45
CA VAL A 66 -35.81 13.00 -37.25
C VAL A 66 -34.75 11.92 -37.13
N ASP A 67 -33.98 11.95 -36.07
CA ASP A 67 -32.81 11.09 -35.88
C ASP A 67 -32.85 10.43 -34.51
N ILE A 68 -32.56 9.14 -34.47
CA ILE A 68 -32.48 8.36 -33.24
C ILE A 68 -31.03 7.92 -33.06
N TYR A 69 -30.42 8.29 -31.92
CA TYR A 69 -29.04 7.93 -31.61
C TYR A 69 -28.93 6.44 -31.29
N ASP A 70 -28.55 5.62 -32.25
CA ASP A 70 -28.38 4.17 -32.13
C ASP A 70 -26.94 3.68 -32.34
N ASP A 71 -26.03 4.58 -32.69
CA ASP A 71 -24.63 4.26 -32.98
C ASP A 71 -23.82 3.90 -31.76
N TYR A 72 -24.33 4.13 -30.51
CA TYR A 72 -23.65 3.87 -29.27
C TYR A 72 -24.59 3.41 -28.16
N GLU A 73 -23.99 2.80 -27.10
CA GLU A 73 -24.74 2.40 -25.91
C GLU A 73 -25.14 3.64 -25.09
N ILE A 74 -26.42 3.80 -24.82
CA ILE A 74 -26.93 4.90 -23.99
C ILE A 74 -27.05 4.45 -22.56
N ASN A 75 -26.39 5.18 -21.64
CA ASN A 75 -26.51 4.90 -20.22
C ASN A 75 -27.85 5.42 -19.69
N ILE A 76 -28.65 4.50 -19.12
CA ILE A 76 -30.00 4.80 -18.62
C ILE A 76 -30.03 5.78 -17.45
N ASP A 77 -28.91 5.97 -16.76
CA ASP A 77 -28.78 6.88 -15.61
C ASP A 77 -28.20 8.25 -15.98
N ASP A 78 -27.71 8.39 -17.21
CA ASP A 78 -27.26 9.67 -17.75
C ASP A 78 -28.40 10.40 -18.42
N ASP A 79 -28.35 11.72 -18.43
CA ASP A 79 -29.31 12.55 -19.15
C ASP A 79 -28.90 12.73 -20.63
N SER A 80 -28.55 11.58 -21.25
CA SER A 80 -28.09 11.54 -22.64
C SER A 80 -29.26 11.64 -23.61
N ASP A 81 -29.03 12.34 -24.71
CA ASP A 81 -30.02 12.48 -25.77
C ASP A 81 -30.25 11.12 -26.47
N VAL A 82 -31.51 10.84 -26.80
CA VAL A 82 -31.96 9.63 -27.49
C VAL A 82 -32.53 9.96 -28.85
N VAL A 83 -33.23 11.09 -28.95
CA VAL A 83 -33.90 11.54 -30.18
C VAL A 83 -33.55 13.00 -30.44
N ASN A 84 -33.21 13.30 -31.69
CA ASN A 84 -33.04 14.66 -32.18
C ASN A 84 -34.06 14.93 -33.30
N ILE A 85 -34.70 16.06 -33.24
CA ILE A 85 -35.60 16.54 -34.31
C ILE A 85 -35.11 17.93 -34.72
N TYR A 86 -34.83 18.11 -36.00
CA TYR A 86 -34.43 19.37 -36.58
C TYR A 86 -35.41 19.78 -37.65
N ASP A 87 -35.81 21.04 -37.67
CA ASP A 87 -36.65 21.64 -38.70
C ASP A 87 -36.07 23.02 -39.06
N GLU A 88 -35.63 23.17 -40.27
CA GLU A 88 -35.00 24.40 -40.78
C GLU A 88 -35.91 25.63 -40.71
N ASP A 89 -37.24 25.43 -40.74
CA ASP A 89 -38.24 26.49 -40.63
C ASP A 89 -38.68 26.81 -39.20
N GLN A 90 -38.14 26.18 -38.22
CA GLN A 90 -38.60 26.18 -36.84
C GLN A 90 -39.56 25.04 -36.54
N ILE A 91 -39.38 24.44 -35.38
CA ILE A 91 -40.27 23.38 -34.90
C ILE A 91 -41.68 23.94 -34.68
N ASN A 92 -42.63 23.38 -35.42
CA ASN A 92 -44.06 23.73 -35.35
C ASN A 92 -44.89 22.49 -35.67
N GLY A 93 -45.34 21.77 -34.68
CA GLY A 93 -46.05 20.51 -34.84
C GLY A 93 -45.99 19.60 -33.64
N THR A 94 -46.46 18.39 -33.78
CA THR A 94 -46.54 17.41 -32.69
C THR A 94 -45.44 16.38 -32.80
N VAL A 95 -44.68 16.20 -31.73
CA VAL A 95 -43.67 15.17 -31.56
C VAL A 95 -44.22 14.01 -30.72
N LEU A 96 -44.12 12.80 -31.27
CA LEU A 96 -44.50 11.57 -30.60
C LEU A 96 -43.32 10.62 -30.59
N VAL A 97 -42.99 10.05 -29.41
CA VAL A 97 -41.98 9.01 -29.32
C VAL A 97 -42.56 7.76 -28.66
N TYR A 98 -42.29 6.62 -29.28
CA TYR A 98 -42.73 5.30 -28.81
C TYR A 98 -41.52 4.48 -28.44
N VAL A 99 -41.62 3.70 -27.35
CA VAL A 99 -40.56 2.84 -26.86
C VAL A 99 -41.05 1.39 -26.76
N GLY A 100 -40.31 0.47 -27.34
CA GLY A 100 -40.64 -0.95 -27.38
C GLY A 100 -41.89 -1.23 -28.19
N ASN A 101 -42.80 -2.01 -27.64
CA ASN A 101 -44.06 -2.40 -28.27
C ASN A 101 -45.26 -1.55 -27.76
N ASN A 102 -44.99 -0.41 -27.16
CA ASN A 102 -46.06 0.45 -26.66
C ASN A 102 -46.89 1.00 -27.81
N THR A 103 -48.21 0.96 -27.66
CA THR A 103 -49.16 1.57 -28.59
C THR A 103 -49.39 3.06 -28.31
N ASP A 104 -49.18 3.45 -27.07
CA ASP A 104 -49.26 4.83 -26.64
C ASP A 104 -47.86 5.45 -26.61
N PRO A 105 -47.68 6.70 -27.05
CA PRO A 105 -46.36 7.35 -27.01
C PRO A 105 -45.95 7.63 -25.58
N VAL A 106 -44.66 7.43 -25.30
CA VAL A 106 -44.03 7.81 -24.00
C VAL A 106 -43.80 9.30 -23.94
N TYR A 107 -43.68 9.95 -25.10
CA TYR A 107 -43.58 11.39 -25.23
C TYR A 107 -44.59 11.87 -26.24
N ASN A 108 -45.37 12.91 -25.89
CA ASN A 108 -46.35 13.53 -26.75
C ASN A 108 -46.43 15.02 -26.42
N HIS A 109 -45.88 15.85 -27.29
CA HIS A 109 -45.87 17.29 -27.09
C HIS A 109 -46.10 18.02 -28.42
N THR A 110 -46.92 19.07 -28.38
CA THR A 110 -47.16 19.95 -29.53
C THR A 110 -46.42 21.26 -29.32
N TYR A 111 -45.56 21.59 -30.24
CA TYR A 111 -44.80 22.84 -30.29
C TYR A 111 -45.51 23.82 -31.22
N GLU A 112 -45.58 25.06 -30.81
CA GLU A 112 -46.11 26.14 -31.64
C GLU A 112 -44.98 27.07 -32.03
N ALA A 113 -44.96 27.54 -33.28
CA ALA A 113 -43.99 28.52 -33.74
C ALA A 113 -44.12 29.80 -32.88
N SER A 114 -43.03 30.24 -32.30
CA SER A 114 -42.97 31.45 -31.46
C SER A 114 -42.51 32.64 -32.29
N GLU A 115 -43.18 33.80 -32.16
CA GLU A 115 -42.76 35.04 -32.85
C GLU A 115 -41.36 35.53 -32.39
N ASP A 116 -40.93 35.13 -31.20
CA ASP A 116 -39.64 35.49 -30.61
C ASP A 116 -38.65 34.30 -30.51
N GLY A 117 -39.01 33.11 -31.00
CA GLY A 117 -38.26 31.88 -30.79
C GLY A 117 -37.50 31.42 -32.04
N TYR A 118 -36.30 30.94 -31.83
CA TYR A 118 -35.42 30.29 -32.80
C TYR A 118 -35.24 28.81 -32.46
N GLU A 119 -36.34 28.08 -32.20
CA GLU A 119 -36.26 26.67 -31.82
C GLU A 119 -36.30 25.80 -33.08
N TYR A 120 -35.13 25.49 -33.59
CA TYR A 120 -34.91 24.67 -34.78
C TYR A 120 -34.62 23.22 -34.48
N SER A 121 -34.27 22.92 -33.22
CA SER A 121 -33.92 21.57 -32.80
C SER A 121 -34.55 21.22 -31.45
N ILE A 122 -34.99 19.97 -31.32
CA ILE A 122 -35.42 19.38 -30.06
C ILE A 122 -34.57 18.17 -29.81
N TYR A 123 -33.97 18.11 -28.63
CA TYR A 123 -33.24 16.95 -28.13
C TYR A 123 -34.07 16.35 -27.00
N LEU A 124 -34.39 15.05 -27.12
CA LEU A 124 -35.12 14.32 -26.07
C LEU A 124 -34.19 13.32 -25.42
N SER A 125 -33.94 13.54 -24.16
CA SER A 125 -33.06 12.72 -23.37
C SER A 125 -33.74 11.46 -22.79
N VAL A 126 -32.95 10.57 -22.21
CA VAL A 126 -33.44 9.42 -21.43
C VAL A 126 -34.49 9.84 -20.42
N LYS A 127 -34.29 10.98 -19.75
CA LYS A 127 -35.20 11.52 -18.74
C LYS A 127 -36.49 12.06 -19.33
N ASP A 128 -36.43 12.81 -20.44
CA ASP A 128 -37.60 13.37 -21.11
C ASP A 128 -38.54 12.26 -21.59
N LEU A 129 -37.98 11.14 -22.04
CA LEU A 129 -38.69 9.96 -22.47
C LEU A 129 -39.16 9.05 -21.32
N GLY A 130 -38.80 9.33 -20.08
CA GLY A 130 -39.11 8.49 -18.92
C GLY A 130 -38.49 7.08 -19.01
N ILE A 131 -37.43 6.90 -19.80
CA ILE A 131 -36.77 5.60 -20.02
C ILE A 131 -35.93 5.21 -18.79
N SER A 132 -35.55 6.17 -17.98
CA SER A 132 -34.83 5.91 -16.72
C SER A 132 -35.52 4.88 -15.81
N ASP A 133 -36.82 4.64 -15.96
CA ASP A 133 -37.56 3.63 -15.21
C ASP A 133 -37.59 2.24 -15.88
N TYR A 134 -37.07 2.14 -17.10
CA TYR A 134 -37.11 0.91 -17.87
C TYR A 134 -36.01 -0.05 -17.41
N LYS A 135 -36.22 -1.35 -17.72
CA LYS A 135 -35.14 -2.35 -17.54
C LYS A 135 -34.07 -2.11 -18.60
N VAL A 136 -32.81 -2.25 -18.20
CA VAL A 136 -31.65 -2.18 -19.12
C VAL A 136 -31.77 -3.26 -20.22
N GLY A 137 -31.50 -2.88 -21.46
CA GLY A 137 -31.58 -3.76 -22.64
C GLY A 137 -31.86 -3.02 -23.92
N ASN A 138 -32.16 -3.78 -25.00
CA ASN A 138 -32.44 -3.24 -26.31
C ASN A 138 -33.92 -2.90 -26.46
N TYR A 139 -34.20 -1.71 -26.91
CA TYR A 139 -35.57 -1.23 -27.20
C TYR A 139 -35.65 -0.63 -28.58
N LYS A 140 -36.73 -0.95 -29.25
CA LYS A 140 -37.12 -0.28 -30.48
C LYS A 140 -37.65 1.11 -30.12
N ILE A 141 -37.03 2.15 -30.63
CA ILE A 141 -37.50 3.53 -30.51
C ILE A 141 -38.11 3.92 -31.86
N LYS A 142 -39.22 4.63 -31.82
CA LYS A 142 -39.81 5.25 -33.00
C LYS A 142 -40.17 6.69 -32.67
N ALA A 143 -39.58 7.61 -33.40
CA ALA A 143 -39.88 9.04 -33.32
C ALA A 143 -40.75 9.46 -34.51
N VAL A 144 -41.70 10.32 -34.26
CA VAL A 144 -42.64 10.87 -35.27
C VAL A 144 -42.76 12.36 -35.06
N TYR A 145 -42.47 13.14 -36.06
CA TYR A 145 -42.75 14.58 -36.09
C TYR A 145 -43.81 14.89 -37.11
N GLN A 146 -44.99 15.30 -36.64
CA GLN A 146 -46.11 15.76 -37.48
C GLN A 146 -46.07 17.28 -37.54
N LYS A 147 -45.43 17.83 -38.58
CA LYS A 147 -45.35 19.26 -38.83
C LYS A 147 -46.73 19.83 -39.15
N ASN A 148 -47.10 20.97 -38.59
CA ASN A 148 -48.33 21.64 -38.85
C ASN A 148 -48.41 22.06 -40.33
N GLY A 149 -49.54 21.74 -41.00
CA GLY A 149 -49.76 22.03 -42.42
C GLY A 149 -49.14 21.03 -43.40
N VAL A 150 -48.42 20.01 -42.91
CA VAL A 150 -47.82 18.95 -43.72
C VAL A 150 -48.63 17.66 -43.55
N ALA A 151 -49.05 17.03 -44.70
CA ALA A 151 -49.90 15.85 -44.64
C ALA A 151 -49.20 14.58 -44.14
N GLU A 152 -47.91 14.42 -44.46
CA GLU A 152 -47.12 13.27 -44.08
C GLU A 152 -46.21 13.61 -42.87
N ALA A 153 -46.10 12.68 -41.97
CA ALA A 153 -45.22 12.82 -40.81
C ALA A 153 -43.79 12.41 -41.16
N TYR A 154 -42.82 13.10 -40.60
CA TYR A 154 -41.41 12.69 -40.62
C TYR A 154 -41.18 11.64 -39.52
N THR A 155 -40.49 10.55 -39.82
CA THR A 155 -40.35 9.44 -38.88
C THR A 155 -38.99 8.80 -38.99
N ASP A 156 -38.43 8.41 -37.82
CA ASP A 156 -37.31 7.51 -37.73
C ASP A 156 -37.60 6.37 -36.74
N GLU A 157 -36.91 5.23 -36.92
CA GLU A 157 -37.12 4.04 -36.12
C GLU A 157 -35.83 3.23 -36.03
N ALA A 158 -35.28 3.08 -34.80
CA ALA A 158 -34.01 2.40 -34.55
C ALA A 158 -34.08 1.49 -33.33
N MET A 159 -33.11 0.59 -33.23
CA MET A 159 -32.87 -0.25 -32.03
C MET A 159 -31.80 0.37 -31.16
N VAL A 160 -32.17 0.89 -30.02
CA VAL A 160 -31.27 1.54 -29.06
C VAL A 160 -30.93 0.58 -27.94
N ASN A 161 -29.64 0.44 -27.65
CA ASN A 161 -29.14 -0.37 -26.54
C ASN A 161 -28.95 0.49 -25.29
N PHE A 162 -29.83 0.32 -24.30
CA PHE A 162 -29.69 0.96 -23.00
C PHE A 162 -28.82 0.10 -22.08
N THR A 163 -27.82 0.72 -21.50
CA THR A 163 -26.86 0.12 -20.57
C THR A 163 -26.87 0.84 -19.21
N TYR A 164 -25.99 0.46 -18.31
CA TYR A 164 -25.77 1.15 -17.05
C TYR A 164 -24.29 1.13 -16.67
N THR A 165 -23.84 2.12 -15.91
CA THR A 165 -22.48 2.18 -15.40
C THR A 165 -22.31 1.28 -14.21
N PHE A 166 -21.23 0.50 -14.21
CA PHE A 166 -20.74 -0.25 -13.06
C PHE A 166 -19.25 0.02 -12.91
N SER A 167 -18.88 0.91 -11.99
CA SER A 167 -17.50 1.27 -11.70
C SER A 167 -16.96 0.45 -10.52
N PHE A 168 -15.76 -0.08 -10.70
CA PHE A 168 -15.05 -0.86 -9.69
C PHE A 168 -13.55 -0.60 -9.78
N TYR A 169 -12.98 0.04 -8.76
CA TYR A 169 -11.57 0.43 -8.72
C TYR A 169 -11.05 0.51 -7.29
N GLY A 170 -9.72 0.52 -7.12
CA GLY A 170 -9.08 0.74 -5.82
C GLY A 170 -9.36 2.14 -5.31
N TYR A 171 -9.66 2.27 -4.03
CA TYR A 171 -9.90 3.56 -3.39
C TYR A 171 -8.64 4.44 -3.47
N GLU A 172 -8.80 5.70 -3.89
CA GLU A 172 -7.76 6.71 -4.21
C GLU A 172 -7.10 6.55 -5.61
N ALA A 173 -7.48 5.56 -6.44
CA ALA A 173 -7.05 5.50 -7.82
C ALA A 173 -8.05 6.24 -8.74
N GLU A 174 -7.53 6.96 -9.74
CA GLU A 174 -8.36 7.50 -10.82
C GLU A 174 -8.83 6.35 -11.73
N GLU A 175 -10.01 6.48 -12.30
CA GLU A 175 -10.59 5.49 -13.22
C GLU A 175 -9.62 5.24 -14.39
N GLY A 176 -9.27 3.98 -14.63
CA GLY A 176 -8.30 3.59 -15.66
C GLY A 176 -6.84 3.59 -15.23
N SER A 177 -6.50 4.01 -13.99
CA SER A 177 -5.15 3.90 -13.46
C SER A 177 -4.86 2.50 -12.92
N THR A 178 -3.59 2.06 -12.98
CA THR A 178 -3.15 0.86 -12.24
C THR A 178 -3.26 1.14 -10.76
N ASN A 179 -4.08 0.37 -10.05
CA ASN A 179 -4.26 0.47 -8.61
C ASN A 179 -3.02 -0.10 -7.91
N SER A 180 -2.05 0.76 -7.60
CA SER A 180 -0.81 0.39 -6.94
C SER A 180 -0.85 0.71 -5.46
N PHE A 181 -0.51 -0.27 -4.63
CA PHE A 181 -0.43 -0.17 -3.18
C PHE A 181 0.96 -0.54 -2.70
N GLU A 182 1.36 0.01 -1.57
CA GLU A 182 2.56 -0.43 -0.88
C GLU A 182 2.25 -1.58 0.08
N PHE A 183 3.24 -2.42 0.34
CA PHE A 183 3.12 -3.49 1.33
C PHE A 183 2.75 -2.95 2.71
N GLY A 184 1.68 -3.49 3.27
CA GLY A 184 1.12 -3.05 4.55
C GLY A 184 -0.01 -2.03 4.42
N ASP A 185 -0.29 -1.53 3.23
CA ASP A 185 -1.45 -0.69 2.98
C ASP A 185 -2.75 -1.48 3.11
N LYS A 186 -3.80 -0.76 3.49
CA LYS A 186 -5.16 -1.30 3.46
C LYS A 186 -5.74 -1.13 2.06
N ILE A 187 -5.87 -2.24 1.35
CA ILE A 187 -6.51 -2.24 0.05
C ILE A 187 -8.01 -2.04 0.24
N SER A 188 -8.54 -0.99 -0.36
CA SER A 188 -9.98 -0.69 -0.37
C SER A 188 -10.46 -0.55 -1.81
N PHE A 189 -11.68 -1.00 -2.07
CA PHE A 189 -12.35 -0.89 -3.35
C PHE A 189 -13.54 0.05 -3.24
N ARG A 190 -13.71 0.91 -4.23
CA ARG A 190 -14.94 1.66 -4.43
C ARG A 190 -15.79 0.97 -5.49
N ILE A 191 -17.08 0.94 -5.23
CA ILE A 191 -18.11 0.36 -6.07
C ILE A 191 -19.12 1.47 -6.32
N ALA A 192 -19.45 1.71 -7.58
CA ALA A 192 -20.50 2.62 -7.95
C ALA A 192 -21.37 1.98 -9.05
N LEU A 193 -22.66 1.95 -8.80
CA LEU A 193 -23.74 1.51 -9.68
C LEU A 193 -24.80 2.61 -9.68
N PRO A 194 -25.83 2.52 -10.53
CA PRO A 194 -26.97 3.40 -10.45
C PRO A 194 -27.58 3.47 -9.05
N GLU A 195 -28.02 4.66 -8.62
CA GLU A 195 -28.56 4.90 -7.27
C GLU A 195 -29.70 3.93 -6.90
N THR A 196 -30.48 3.52 -7.90
CA THR A 196 -31.62 2.61 -7.72
C THR A 196 -31.26 1.13 -7.74
N ALA A 197 -29.98 0.78 -7.88
CA ALA A 197 -29.52 -0.61 -7.81
C ALA A 197 -29.69 -1.16 -6.38
N THR A 198 -30.40 -2.27 -6.23
CA THR A 198 -30.87 -2.74 -4.92
C THR A 198 -30.19 -4.01 -4.41
N ASN A 199 -29.53 -4.78 -5.27
CA ASN A 199 -28.90 -6.03 -4.88
C ASN A 199 -27.47 -5.79 -4.37
N LYS A 200 -26.81 -6.84 -3.91
CA LYS A 200 -25.41 -6.81 -3.45
C LYS A 200 -24.42 -7.04 -4.58
N VAL A 201 -23.20 -6.66 -4.32
CA VAL A 201 -22.03 -6.96 -5.15
C VAL A 201 -21.18 -8.03 -4.47
N THR A 202 -20.76 -9.05 -5.22
CA THR A 202 -19.79 -10.04 -4.75
C THR A 202 -18.42 -9.71 -5.29
N ILE A 203 -17.47 -9.35 -4.40
CA ILE A 203 -16.07 -9.12 -4.74
C ILE A 203 -15.29 -10.42 -4.59
N LYS A 204 -14.50 -10.78 -5.62
CA LYS A 204 -13.49 -11.85 -5.52
C LYS A 204 -12.11 -11.23 -5.60
N PHE A 205 -11.29 -11.46 -4.59
CA PHE A 205 -9.93 -10.95 -4.49
C PHE A 205 -9.05 -11.90 -3.68
N ASN A 206 -7.84 -12.17 -4.16
CA ASN A 206 -6.83 -13.01 -3.51
C ASN A 206 -7.40 -14.35 -2.99
N GLY A 207 -8.18 -15.05 -3.84
CA GLY A 207 -8.78 -16.35 -3.55
C GLY A 207 -9.96 -16.34 -2.57
N LYS A 208 -10.42 -15.16 -2.13
CA LYS A 208 -11.56 -14.98 -1.23
C LYS A 208 -12.72 -14.28 -1.93
N SER A 209 -13.92 -14.47 -1.39
CA SER A 209 -15.14 -13.81 -1.86
C SER A 209 -15.81 -13.06 -0.72
N TYR A 210 -16.31 -11.87 -1.03
CA TYR A 210 -16.93 -10.95 -0.08
C TYR A 210 -18.23 -10.40 -0.67
N ASP A 211 -19.32 -10.50 0.07
CA ASP A 211 -20.59 -9.90 -0.30
C ASP A 211 -20.69 -8.50 0.32
N VAL A 212 -20.92 -7.51 -0.52
CA VAL A 212 -20.97 -6.09 -0.14
C VAL A 212 -22.36 -5.56 -0.47
N ALA A 213 -23.03 -5.01 0.53
CA ALA A 213 -24.32 -4.36 0.35
C ALA A 213 -24.13 -2.95 -0.19
N LEU A 214 -24.98 -2.56 -1.11
CA LEU A 214 -25.03 -1.19 -1.67
C LEU A 214 -25.91 -0.29 -0.80
N LYS A 215 -25.56 0.98 -0.77
CA LYS A 215 -26.39 2.07 -0.28
C LYS A 215 -26.44 3.14 -1.34
N GLU A 216 -27.63 3.39 -1.90
CA GLU A 216 -27.79 4.36 -2.97
C GLU A 216 -26.82 4.09 -4.14
N GLY A 217 -26.73 2.84 -4.57
CA GLY A 217 -25.82 2.40 -5.63
C GLY A 217 -24.34 2.33 -5.27
N GLU A 218 -23.91 2.86 -4.14
CA GLU A 218 -22.50 2.93 -3.77
C GLU A 218 -22.11 2.01 -2.61
N ALA A 219 -20.83 1.60 -2.60
CA ALA A 219 -20.20 0.95 -1.46
C ALA A 219 -18.68 1.14 -1.48
N THR A 220 -18.07 1.10 -0.29
CA THR A 220 -16.62 0.95 -0.13
C THR A 220 -16.35 -0.32 0.66
N PHE A 221 -15.46 -1.15 0.15
CA PHE A 221 -15.06 -2.39 0.81
C PHE A 221 -13.55 -2.40 1.07
N THR A 222 -13.14 -2.61 2.32
CA THR A 222 -11.74 -2.74 2.70
C THR A 222 -11.40 -4.21 2.94
N VAL A 223 -10.34 -4.70 2.29
CA VAL A 223 -9.84 -6.06 2.46
C VAL A 223 -9.36 -6.26 3.91
N PRO A 224 -9.91 -7.25 4.64
CA PRO A 224 -9.59 -7.41 6.06
C PRO A 224 -8.19 -7.97 6.33
N ASP A 225 -7.60 -8.67 5.35
CA ASP A 225 -6.31 -9.34 5.49
C ASP A 225 -5.18 -8.52 4.86
N GLU A 226 -3.97 -8.70 5.37
CA GLU A 226 -2.75 -8.20 4.75
C GLU A 226 -2.52 -8.93 3.42
N VAL A 227 -2.15 -8.17 2.38
CA VAL A 227 -1.88 -8.70 1.04
C VAL A 227 -0.39 -8.68 0.78
N ASN A 228 0.16 -9.80 0.31
CA ASN A 228 1.58 -9.93 -0.02
C ASN A 228 1.94 -9.14 -1.29
N LEU A 229 3.24 -9.02 -1.57
CA LEU A 229 3.73 -8.47 -2.83
C LEU A 229 3.22 -9.30 -4.01
N GLY A 230 2.78 -8.64 -5.06
CA GLY A 230 2.29 -9.32 -6.26
C GLY A 230 1.37 -8.46 -7.12
N GLU A 231 0.99 -9.04 -8.23
CA GLU A 231 -0.05 -8.54 -9.12
C GLU A 231 -1.29 -9.40 -8.95
N TYR A 232 -2.44 -8.75 -8.80
CA TYR A 232 -3.71 -9.40 -8.52
C TYR A 232 -4.79 -8.83 -9.43
N THR A 233 -5.75 -9.66 -9.81
CA THR A 233 -7.00 -9.21 -10.42
C THR A 233 -8.10 -9.32 -9.38
N ALA A 234 -8.76 -8.21 -9.11
CA ALA A 234 -10.00 -8.17 -8.34
C ALA A 234 -11.18 -8.16 -9.31
N THR A 235 -12.25 -8.89 -8.99
CA THR A 235 -13.49 -8.88 -9.76
C THR A 235 -14.66 -8.51 -8.86
N ALA A 236 -15.56 -7.69 -9.37
CA ALA A 236 -16.82 -7.35 -8.72
C ALA A 236 -17.99 -7.82 -9.59
N THR A 237 -18.87 -8.62 -9.04
CA THR A 237 -20.07 -9.09 -9.73
C THR A 237 -21.30 -8.52 -9.03
N TYR A 238 -22.02 -7.66 -9.73
CA TYR A 238 -23.36 -7.28 -9.34
C TYR A 238 -24.32 -8.40 -9.69
N LEU A 239 -25.15 -8.85 -8.75
CA LEU A 239 -26.02 -10.01 -8.94
C LEU A 239 -27.29 -9.70 -9.72
N GLY A 240 -27.47 -8.45 -10.11
CA GLY A 240 -28.65 -7.99 -10.84
C GLY A 240 -29.89 -7.83 -9.94
N ASP A 241 -30.88 -7.10 -10.46
CA ASP A 241 -32.20 -6.93 -9.88
C ASP A 241 -33.27 -6.89 -10.99
N SER A 242 -34.43 -6.34 -10.70
CA SER A 242 -35.53 -6.27 -11.70
C SER A 242 -35.23 -5.32 -12.86
N LYS A 243 -34.41 -4.29 -12.61
CA LYS A 243 -34.06 -3.24 -13.58
C LYS A 243 -32.71 -3.51 -14.25
N PHE A 244 -31.68 -3.82 -13.47
CA PHE A 244 -30.31 -3.98 -13.92
C PHE A 244 -29.93 -5.48 -13.97
N PRO A 245 -29.44 -5.98 -15.11
CA PRO A 245 -28.98 -7.36 -15.22
C PRO A 245 -27.67 -7.59 -14.44
N THR A 246 -27.33 -8.87 -14.22
CA THR A 246 -26.03 -9.25 -13.66
C THR A 246 -24.90 -8.76 -14.55
N ARG A 247 -23.90 -8.11 -13.94
CA ARG A 247 -22.69 -7.62 -14.62
C ARG A 247 -21.46 -7.90 -13.79
N THR A 248 -20.35 -8.18 -14.44
CA THR A 248 -19.04 -8.38 -13.78
C THR A 248 -18.04 -7.42 -14.38
N VAL A 249 -17.31 -6.73 -13.52
CA VAL A 249 -16.19 -5.85 -13.86
C VAL A 249 -14.94 -6.27 -13.09
N SER A 250 -13.77 -5.86 -13.56
CA SER A 250 -12.51 -6.21 -12.91
C SER A 250 -11.56 -5.04 -12.89
N CYS A 251 -10.66 -5.04 -11.90
CA CYS A 251 -9.51 -4.14 -11.86
C CYS A 251 -8.24 -4.90 -11.48
N ASN A 252 -7.11 -4.43 -11.96
CA ASN A 252 -5.80 -4.97 -11.61
C ASN A 252 -5.24 -4.20 -10.42
N ILE A 253 -4.68 -4.93 -9.47
CA ILE A 253 -4.08 -4.42 -8.24
C ILE A 253 -2.62 -4.85 -8.21
N THR A 254 -1.72 -3.91 -8.00
CA THR A 254 -0.30 -4.20 -7.77
C THR A 254 0.04 -3.86 -6.33
N VAL A 255 0.66 -4.78 -5.61
CA VAL A 255 1.22 -4.55 -4.27
C VAL A 255 2.73 -4.64 -4.36
N GLY A 256 3.39 -3.48 -4.25
CA GLY A 256 4.83 -3.35 -4.28
C GLY A 256 5.47 -3.27 -2.90
N PRO A 257 6.81 -3.36 -2.79
CA PRO A 257 7.52 -3.07 -1.55
C PRO A 257 7.43 -1.58 -1.23
N VAL A 258 7.46 -1.23 0.05
CA VAL A 258 7.65 0.16 0.46
C VAL A 258 9.08 0.57 0.11
N ILE A 259 9.24 1.66 -0.61
CA ILE A 259 10.54 2.25 -0.95
C ILE A 259 10.68 3.57 -0.19
N ASP A 260 11.54 3.55 0.85
CA ASP A 260 11.77 4.69 1.73
C ASP A 260 13.14 5.32 1.44
N TYR A 261 13.14 6.59 1.11
CA TYR A 261 14.33 7.39 0.86
C TYR A 261 14.07 8.86 1.22
N ASP A 262 15.13 9.63 1.37
CA ASP A 262 15.03 11.04 1.72
C ASP A 262 15.96 11.89 0.87
N ASP A 263 15.61 13.17 0.70
CA ASP A 263 16.55 14.23 0.35
C ASP A 263 17.60 14.37 1.44
N MET A 264 18.80 14.78 1.08
CA MET A 264 19.92 14.78 2.00
C MET A 264 20.83 16.00 1.85
N ALA A 265 21.64 16.22 2.86
CA ALA A 265 22.67 17.25 2.79
C ALA A 265 23.95 16.72 2.12
N VAL A 266 24.72 17.63 1.51
CA VAL A 266 26.07 17.33 1.04
C VAL A 266 26.90 16.76 2.20
N GLY A 267 27.53 15.60 2.00
CA GLY A 267 28.31 14.89 3.01
C GLY A 267 27.50 14.11 4.04
N GLU A 268 26.18 14.13 3.96
CA GLU A 268 25.31 13.27 4.77
C GLU A 268 25.43 11.81 4.31
N LYS A 269 25.25 10.89 5.26
CA LYS A 269 25.07 9.47 4.99
C LYS A 269 23.62 9.11 5.19
N SER A 270 23.00 8.52 4.19
CA SER A 270 21.62 8.05 4.23
C SER A 270 21.51 6.64 3.66
N ALA A 271 20.31 6.17 3.45
CA ALA A 271 20.04 4.89 2.80
C ALA A 271 18.70 4.92 2.08
N ILE A 272 18.64 4.19 0.98
CA ILE A 272 17.38 3.76 0.36
C ILE A 272 17.01 2.43 1.01
N ASN A 273 15.83 2.37 1.61
CA ASN A 273 15.32 1.16 2.27
C ASN A 273 14.15 0.60 1.47
N LEU A 274 14.12 -0.72 1.31
CA LEU A 274 12.97 -1.45 0.80
C LEU A 274 12.41 -2.33 1.91
N TYR A 275 11.09 -2.29 2.09
CA TYR A 275 10.39 -3.12 3.06
C TYR A 275 9.34 -3.99 2.37
N GLY A 276 9.20 -5.23 2.84
CA GLY A 276 8.22 -6.20 2.34
C GLY A 276 7.90 -7.26 3.39
N PRO A 277 7.27 -8.37 3.01
CA PRO A 277 6.84 -9.40 3.94
C PRO A 277 8.00 -9.99 4.74
N LYS A 278 7.83 -10.07 6.05
CA LYS A 278 8.84 -10.64 6.96
C LYS A 278 9.12 -12.11 6.61
N GLY A 279 10.40 -12.50 6.71
CA GLY A 279 10.83 -13.86 6.37
C GLY A 279 11.07 -14.08 4.87
N THR A 280 10.81 -13.07 4.01
CA THR A 280 11.15 -13.15 2.59
C THR A 280 12.61 -12.77 2.36
N SER A 281 13.17 -13.30 1.25
CA SER A 281 14.53 -13.02 0.82
C SER A 281 14.57 -12.78 -0.69
N GLY A 282 15.68 -12.16 -1.14
CA GLY A 282 15.86 -11.82 -2.54
C GLY A 282 17.05 -10.91 -2.76
N SER A 283 16.96 -10.05 -3.77
CA SER A 283 18.00 -9.07 -4.10
C SER A 283 17.39 -7.77 -4.64
N VAL A 284 18.10 -6.68 -4.40
CA VAL A 284 17.78 -5.36 -4.95
C VAL A 284 19.02 -4.81 -5.64
N THR A 285 18.86 -4.36 -6.87
CA THR A 285 19.93 -3.76 -7.67
C THR A 285 19.59 -2.31 -7.97
N LEU A 286 20.50 -1.42 -7.62
CA LEU A 286 20.41 0.02 -7.84
C LEU A 286 21.17 0.41 -9.09
N TYR A 287 20.54 1.17 -9.97
CA TYR A 287 21.15 1.81 -11.13
C TYR A 287 20.99 3.33 -11.01
N SER A 288 22.04 4.09 -11.34
CA SER A 288 21.90 5.51 -11.57
C SER A 288 21.34 5.76 -12.97
N ILE A 289 20.49 6.77 -13.09
CA ILE A 289 19.89 7.20 -14.35
C ILE A 289 20.64 8.43 -14.85
N THR A 290 20.99 8.43 -16.12
CA THR A 290 21.49 9.57 -16.86
C THR A 290 20.79 9.62 -18.21
N TYR A 291 20.75 10.78 -18.84
CA TYR A 291 20.07 10.96 -20.12
C TYR A 291 21.11 11.22 -21.22
N ASP A 292 20.90 10.66 -22.40
CA ASP A 292 21.70 11.01 -23.57
C ASP A 292 21.20 12.31 -24.22
N GLN A 293 21.86 12.72 -25.31
CA GLN A 293 21.50 13.95 -26.04
C GLN A 293 20.10 13.90 -26.67
N GLY A 294 19.55 12.72 -26.83
CA GLY A 294 18.18 12.49 -27.33
C GLY A 294 17.14 12.37 -26.21
N GLY A 295 17.54 12.51 -24.92
CA GLY A 295 16.66 12.34 -23.78
C GLY A 295 16.38 10.89 -23.38
N ASN A 296 17.09 9.92 -23.95
CA ASN A 296 16.89 8.51 -23.58
C ASN A 296 17.64 8.16 -22.30
N GLU A 297 16.98 7.40 -21.43
CA GLU A 297 17.55 6.93 -20.17
C GLU A 297 18.72 5.97 -20.39
N LYS A 298 19.80 6.20 -19.67
CA LYS A 298 20.95 5.30 -19.55
C LYS A 298 21.11 4.84 -18.11
N TYR A 299 21.18 3.54 -17.92
CA TYR A 299 21.31 2.92 -16.61
C TYR A 299 22.74 2.47 -16.35
N THR A 300 23.33 2.96 -15.26
CA THR A 300 24.65 2.50 -14.80
C THR A 300 24.50 1.78 -13.47
N LEU A 301 24.99 0.54 -13.40
CA LEU A 301 24.96 -0.27 -12.19
C LEU A 301 25.73 0.44 -11.06
N VAL A 302 25.07 0.71 -9.96
CA VAL A 302 25.68 1.27 -8.75
C VAL A 302 26.00 0.15 -7.76
N LYS A 303 25.00 -0.67 -7.40
CA LYS A 303 25.17 -1.70 -6.37
C LYS A 303 24.05 -2.74 -6.41
N THR A 304 24.36 -3.96 -5.99
CA THR A 304 23.37 -4.99 -5.64
C THR A 304 23.50 -5.34 -4.18
N VAL A 305 22.37 -5.40 -3.46
CA VAL A 305 22.31 -5.80 -2.04
C VAL A 305 21.32 -6.95 -1.85
N PRO A 306 21.51 -7.80 -0.84
CA PRO A 306 20.50 -8.80 -0.50
C PRO A 306 19.26 -8.15 0.10
N PHE A 307 18.08 -8.67 -0.24
CA PHE A 307 16.85 -8.47 0.51
C PHE A 307 16.72 -9.65 1.48
N ALA A 308 16.63 -9.39 2.78
CA ALA A 308 16.63 -10.43 3.80
C ALA A 308 15.69 -10.09 4.96
N ASP A 309 14.90 -11.06 5.39
CA ASP A 309 13.92 -10.95 6.49
C ASP A 309 12.96 -9.74 6.33
N GLY A 310 12.55 -9.48 5.09
CA GLY A 310 11.59 -8.42 4.76
C GLY A 310 12.21 -7.03 4.56
N GLN A 311 13.54 -6.91 4.46
CA GLN A 311 14.20 -5.62 4.29
C GLN A 311 15.45 -5.70 3.39
N ALA A 312 15.68 -4.63 2.61
CA ALA A 312 16.97 -4.31 2.02
C ALA A 312 17.37 -2.89 2.39
N VAL A 313 18.66 -2.66 2.63
CA VAL A 313 19.24 -1.35 2.93
C VAL A 313 20.35 -1.07 1.94
N ILE A 314 20.21 -0.02 1.16
CA ILE A 314 21.22 0.44 0.20
C ILE A 314 21.82 1.73 0.75
N PRO A 315 23.05 1.71 1.31
CA PRO A 315 23.70 2.92 1.77
C PRO A 315 23.92 3.90 0.63
N VAL A 316 23.61 5.16 0.87
CA VAL A 316 23.84 6.30 -0.01
C VAL A 316 24.72 7.30 0.72
N GLU A 317 25.86 7.63 0.15
CA GLU A 317 26.82 8.54 0.75
C GLU A 317 27.66 9.27 -0.31
N ASN A 318 28.21 10.43 0.06
CA ASN A 318 29.11 11.21 -0.79
C ASN A 318 28.49 11.67 -2.13
N LEU A 319 27.18 11.89 -2.16
CA LEU A 319 26.54 12.49 -3.32
C LEU A 319 26.91 13.98 -3.39
N PRO A 320 27.27 14.50 -4.58
CA PRO A 320 27.44 15.93 -4.79
C PRO A 320 26.09 16.64 -4.72
N GLU A 321 26.11 17.98 -4.61
CA GLU A 321 24.92 18.81 -4.72
C GLU A 321 24.22 18.59 -6.06
N GLY A 322 22.88 18.53 -6.06
CA GLY A 322 22.03 18.34 -7.23
C GLY A 322 21.02 17.21 -7.10
N ASN A 323 20.34 16.93 -8.20
CA ASN A 323 19.34 15.87 -8.29
C ASN A 323 19.98 14.56 -8.73
N HIS A 324 19.66 13.49 -8.03
CA HIS A 324 20.13 12.13 -8.30
C HIS A 324 18.96 11.20 -8.52
N GLU A 325 18.91 10.62 -9.69
CA GLU A 325 17.85 9.71 -10.10
C GLU A 325 18.36 8.28 -10.17
N TYR A 326 17.58 7.37 -9.61
CA TYR A 326 17.93 5.96 -9.57
C TYR A 326 16.74 5.09 -9.96
N ARG A 327 17.08 3.96 -10.58
CA ARG A 327 16.16 2.85 -10.80
C ARG A 327 16.56 1.66 -9.92
N LEU A 328 15.58 1.10 -9.26
CA LEU A 328 15.69 -0.14 -8.49
C LEU A 328 15.09 -1.29 -9.29
N ASN A 329 15.85 -2.36 -9.49
CA ASN A 329 15.30 -3.64 -9.92
C ASN A 329 15.36 -4.58 -8.74
N TYR A 330 14.25 -5.21 -8.38
CA TYR A 330 14.21 -6.09 -7.22
C TYR A 330 13.53 -7.42 -7.52
N THR A 331 14.01 -8.46 -6.83
CA THR A 331 13.37 -9.76 -6.73
C THR A 331 13.20 -10.07 -5.26
N ILE A 332 11.94 -10.22 -4.80
CA ILE A 332 11.58 -10.46 -3.39
C ILE A 332 10.68 -11.70 -3.37
N GLY A 333 11.22 -12.85 -2.92
CA GLY A 333 10.58 -14.13 -3.13
C GLY A 333 10.37 -14.41 -4.61
N ASN A 334 9.14 -14.60 -5.04
CA ASN A 334 8.77 -14.79 -6.45
C ASN A 334 8.38 -13.49 -7.16
N TYR A 335 8.23 -12.38 -6.44
CA TYR A 335 7.84 -11.10 -7.00
C TYR A 335 9.04 -10.36 -7.57
N LYS A 336 8.90 -9.87 -8.81
CA LYS A 336 9.90 -9.05 -9.50
C LYS A 336 9.26 -7.72 -9.85
N GLY A 337 9.99 -6.64 -9.64
CA GLY A 337 9.50 -5.32 -9.97
C GLY A 337 10.62 -4.31 -10.13
N THR A 338 10.18 -3.10 -10.44
CA THR A 338 11.04 -1.92 -10.55
C THR A 338 10.48 -0.80 -9.70
N GLY A 339 11.36 0.07 -9.24
CA GLY A 339 10.99 1.31 -8.54
C GLY A 339 11.95 2.42 -8.92
N TYR A 340 11.55 3.65 -8.66
CA TYR A 340 12.36 4.84 -8.93
C TYR A 340 12.58 5.60 -7.63
N VAL A 341 13.74 6.24 -7.53
CA VAL A 341 14.16 7.03 -6.38
C VAL A 341 14.76 8.34 -6.88
N PHE A 342 14.31 9.44 -6.31
CA PHE A 342 14.75 10.80 -6.65
C PHE A 342 15.27 11.46 -5.37
N ILE A 343 16.58 11.68 -5.29
CA ILE A 343 17.23 12.29 -4.12
C ILE A 343 17.74 13.66 -4.51
N GLU A 344 17.22 14.70 -3.89
CA GLU A 344 17.79 16.04 -3.96
C GLU A 344 18.87 16.19 -2.88
N VAL A 345 20.07 16.61 -3.29
CA VAL A 345 21.19 16.86 -2.39
C VAL A 345 21.45 18.35 -2.34
N ARG A 346 21.35 18.95 -1.14
CA ARG A 346 21.50 20.38 -0.90
C ARG A 346 22.58 20.66 0.14
N ASN A 347 23.17 21.85 0.10
CA ASN A 347 24.07 22.30 1.16
C ASN A 347 23.30 22.61 2.45
N ASN A 348 23.79 22.14 3.58
CA ASN A 348 23.26 22.54 4.89
C ASN A 348 23.47 24.04 5.12
N THR A 349 22.43 24.73 5.57
CA THR A 349 22.56 26.11 6.06
C THR A 349 23.54 26.13 7.25
N PRO A 350 24.59 26.98 7.21
CA PRO A 350 25.58 27.04 8.28
C PRO A 350 24.99 27.39 9.65
N GLY A 351 25.61 26.89 10.73
CA GLY A 351 25.25 27.21 12.10
C GLY A 351 24.29 26.20 12.74
N TYR A 352 23.76 25.23 11.98
CA TYR A 352 22.94 24.14 12.53
C TYR A 352 23.77 22.87 12.71
N SER A 353 23.44 22.09 13.74
CA SER A 353 24.04 20.79 14.01
C SER A 353 23.09 19.88 14.77
N SER A 354 23.23 18.57 14.57
CA SER A 354 22.50 17.57 15.36
C SER A 354 23.43 16.44 15.82
N ASN A 355 23.05 15.79 16.91
CA ASN A 355 23.74 14.61 17.41
C ASN A 355 22.77 13.66 18.12
N ILE A 356 23.20 12.40 18.31
CA ILE A 356 22.51 11.41 19.15
C ILE A 356 23.43 10.97 20.29
N ASN A 357 22.82 10.58 21.43
CA ASN A 357 23.58 10.16 22.61
C ASN A 357 24.21 8.76 22.46
N ALA A 358 23.73 7.91 21.58
CA ALA A 358 24.27 6.58 21.31
C ALA A 358 23.80 6.05 19.95
N ASN A 359 24.73 5.44 19.20
CA ASN A 359 24.45 4.73 17.94
C ASN A 359 24.24 3.20 18.16
N GLU A 360 24.36 2.72 19.39
CA GLU A 360 24.08 1.34 19.78
C GLU A 360 23.42 1.33 21.16
N VAL A 361 22.25 0.70 21.27
CA VAL A 361 21.50 0.56 22.52
C VAL A 361 20.96 -0.86 22.71
N ILE A 362 20.53 -1.17 23.92
CA ILE A 362 19.83 -2.43 24.22
C ILE A 362 18.33 -2.14 24.18
N VAL A 363 17.53 -3.06 23.65
CA VAL A 363 16.07 -2.96 23.60
C VAL A 363 15.47 -2.57 24.95
N GLY A 364 14.61 -1.56 24.94
CA GLY A 364 14.04 -0.94 26.14
C GLY A 364 14.81 0.25 26.68
N ASN A 365 15.99 0.58 26.12
CA ASN A 365 16.67 1.84 26.36
C ASN A 365 16.21 2.91 25.35
N THR A 366 16.57 4.16 25.63
CA THR A 366 16.19 5.33 24.84
C THR A 366 17.36 5.87 24.03
N VAL A 367 17.05 6.55 22.92
CA VAL A 367 17.98 7.36 22.17
C VAL A 367 17.53 8.82 22.28
N THR A 368 18.46 9.73 22.54
CA THR A 368 18.17 11.17 22.61
C THR A 368 18.79 11.85 21.40
N VAL A 369 17.97 12.55 20.63
CA VAL A 369 18.37 13.42 19.54
C VAL A 369 18.47 14.83 20.07
N THR A 370 19.57 15.51 19.81
CA THR A 370 19.75 16.93 20.15
C THR A 370 20.04 17.70 18.87
N VAL A 371 19.34 18.80 18.66
CA VAL A 371 19.58 19.76 17.56
C VAL A 371 19.89 21.11 18.14
N THR A 372 20.89 21.79 17.57
CA THR A 372 21.30 23.14 17.96
C THR A 372 21.47 24.01 16.74
N GLY A 373 21.17 25.30 16.87
CA GLY A 373 21.29 26.29 15.79
C GLY A 373 20.82 27.66 16.24
N PRO A 374 20.81 28.65 15.36
CA PRO A 374 20.23 29.94 15.65
C PRO A 374 18.77 29.80 16.08
N ALA A 375 18.38 30.53 17.13
CA ALA A 375 16.98 30.56 17.56
C ALA A 375 16.08 31.04 16.42
N SER A 376 15.08 30.26 16.08
CA SER A 376 14.17 30.53 14.98
C SER A 376 12.81 29.85 15.19
N SER A 377 11.78 30.33 14.51
CA SER A 377 10.46 29.68 14.46
C SER A 377 10.44 28.45 13.54
N ASN A 378 11.54 28.12 12.85
CA ASN A 378 11.58 26.97 11.97
C ASN A 378 11.34 25.69 12.75
N MET A 379 10.55 24.81 12.15
CA MET A 379 10.28 23.49 12.69
C MET A 379 11.42 22.52 12.37
N VAL A 380 11.75 21.70 13.32
CA VAL A 380 12.65 20.57 13.16
C VAL A 380 11.80 19.31 13.21
N ASP A 381 11.78 18.58 12.12
CA ASP A 381 11.09 17.32 11.98
C ASP A 381 12.05 16.17 12.26
N ILE A 382 11.64 15.27 13.13
CA ILE A 382 12.38 14.05 13.48
C ILE A 382 11.57 12.87 12.95
N TYR A 383 12.22 12.05 12.14
CA TYR A 383 11.65 10.81 11.61
C TYR A 383 12.38 9.60 12.18
N VAL A 384 11.64 8.52 12.40
CA VAL A 384 12.19 7.22 12.78
C VAL A 384 11.68 6.19 11.79
N ASP A 385 12.59 5.55 11.06
CA ASP A 385 12.28 4.56 10.02
C ASP A 385 11.25 5.10 8.99
N GLY A 386 11.49 6.33 8.51
CA GLY A 386 10.64 7.03 7.54
C GLY A 386 9.34 7.60 8.09
N LYS A 387 8.97 7.29 9.34
CA LYS A 387 7.74 7.78 9.97
C LYS A 387 8.00 9.04 10.78
N SER A 388 7.13 10.04 10.65
CA SER A 388 7.20 11.24 11.49
C SER A 388 7.06 10.84 12.96
N PHE A 389 8.10 11.14 13.74
CA PHE A 389 8.13 10.94 15.17
C PHE A 389 7.69 12.21 15.90
N LYS A 390 8.26 13.36 15.53
CA LYS A 390 7.97 14.64 16.18
C LYS A 390 8.38 15.83 15.33
N SER A 391 7.62 16.91 15.42
CA SER A 391 7.94 18.23 14.87
C SER A 391 8.03 19.23 16.02
N VAL A 392 9.13 19.96 16.14
CA VAL A 392 9.41 20.87 17.26
C VAL A 392 10.07 22.16 16.78
N SER A 393 9.60 23.29 17.30
CA SER A 393 10.21 24.59 16.96
C SER A 393 11.60 24.77 17.60
N LEU A 394 12.55 25.32 16.85
CA LEU A 394 13.89 25.67 17.33
C LEU A 394 13.94 27.07 18.00
N ALA A 395 12.84 27.54 18.55
CA ALA A 395 12.70 28.88 19.13
C ALA A 395 13.75 29.21 20.22
N SER A 396 14.23 28.20 20.95
CA SER A 396 15.28 28.36 21.99
C SER A 396 16.70 28.14 21.46
N GLY A 397 16.88 27.89 20.16
CA GLY A 397 18.17 27.54 19.56
C GLY A 397 18.68 26.13 19.92
N LYS A 398 17.93 25.37 20.72
CA LYS A 398 18.27 24.00 21.08
C LYS A 398 17.02 23.19 21.41
N ILE A 399 16.95 21.97 20.87
CA ILE A 399 15.95 20.97 21.26
C ILE A 399 16.62 19.66 21.64
N SER A 400 15.95 18.85 22.46
CA SER A 400 16.40 17.50 22.85
C SER A 400 15.18 16.60 22.97
N GLU A 401 15.07 15.61 22.09
CA GLU A 401 13.93 14.70 22.02
C GLU A 401 14.35 13.26 22.30
N VAL A 402 13.53 12.57 23.10
CA VAL A 402 13.81 11.21 23.57
C VAL A 402 12.98 10.20 22.78
N ILE A 403 13.65 9.38 22.00
CA ILE A 403 13.04 8.30 21.23
C ILE A 403 12.99 7.05 22.09
N THR A 404 11.81 6.46 22.22
CA THR A 404 11.54 5.25 23.01
C THR A 404 10.91 4.17 22.13
N GLY A 405 10.90 2.93 22.60
CA GLY A 405 10.16 1.85 21.96
C GLY A 405 10.81 1.24 20.72
N LEU A 406 12.07 1.59 20.42
CA LEU A 406 12.81 0.98 19.32
C LEU A 406 12.92 -0.54 19.50
N THR A 407 12.61 -1.29 18.45
CA THR A 407 12.69 -2.76 18.40
C THR A 407 14.13 -3.24 18.22
N VAL A 408 14.38 -4.54 18.25
CA VAL A 408 15.71 -5.09 17.91
C VAL A 408 15.91 -4.99 16.41
N GLY A 409 17.02 -4.37 16.00
CA GLY A 409 17.35 -4.13 14.59
C GLY A 409 18.16 -2.86 14.40
N GLN A 410 18.33 -2.47 13.15
CA GLN A 410 18.87 -1.17 12.77
C GLN A 410 17.71 -0.21 12.53
N HIS A 411 17.84 1.01 13.04
CA HIS A 411 16.85 2.09 12.90
C HIS A 411 17.50 3.30 12.25
N LYS A 412 16.79 3.96 11.34
CA LYS A 412 17.17 5.23 10.71
C LYS A 412 16.47 6.37 11.46
N ILE A 413 17.23 7.32 11.99
CA ILE A 413 16.72 8.54 12.62
C ILE A 413 17.15 9.71 11.75
N LYS A 414 16.19 10.40 11.14
CA LYS A 414 16.42 11.58 10.31
C LYS A 414 16.00 12.84 11.06
N VAL A 415 16.84 13.84 11.01
CA VAL A 415 16.55 15.21 11.45
C VAL A 415 16.48 16.07 10.19
N LEU A 416 15.36 16.73 9.98
CA LEU A 416 15.13 17.62 8.85
C LEU A 416 14.61 18.96 9.36
N MET A 417 15.15 20.05 8.84
CA MET A 417 14.62 21.40 8.99
C MET A 417 14.55 22.02 7.61
N GLU A 418 13.37 22.39 7.20
CA GLU A 418 13.13 23.01 5.91
C GLU A 418 12.17 24.19 6.09
N GLY A 419 12.55 25.36 5.63
CA GLY A 419 11.70 26.55 5.72
C GLY A 419 12.35 27.78 5.13
N GLY A 420 11.69 28.38 4.15
CA GLY A 420 12.23 29.47 3.36
C GLY A 420 13.50 29.03 2.62
N GLU A 421 14.58 29.83 2.75
CA GLU A 421 15.89 29.49 2.16
C GLU A 421 16.76 28.59 3.05
N LYS A 422 16.24 28.14 4.22
CA LYS A 422 17.01 27.35 5.18
C LYS A 422 16.74 25.87 4.99
N PHE A 423 17.82 25.12 4.93
CA PHE A 423 17.81 23.67 4.85
C PHE A 423 18.84 23.08 5.81
N TYR A 424 18.44 22.09 6.60
CA TYR A 424 19.34 21.28 7.40
C TYR A 424 18.84 19.85 7.43
N SER A 425 19.71 18.93 7.08
CA SER A 425 19.43 17.50 7.12
C SER A 425 20.59 16.74 7.75
N ASN A 426 20.29 15.75 8.56
CA ASN A 426 21.26 14.80 9.07
C ASN A 426 20.59 13.48 9.45
N THR A 427 21.20 12.37 9.08
CA THR A 427 20.70 11.01 9.33
C THR A 427 21.64 10.24 10.27
N PHE A 428 21.06 9.56 11.22
CA PHE A 428 21.75 8.68 12.16
C PHE A 428 21.23 7.24 12.04
N PHE A 429 22.16 6.29 12.13
CA PHE A 429 21.81 4.87 12.20
C PHE A 429 22.05 4.36 13.62
N VAL A 430 21.01 3.78 14.22
CA VAL A 430 21.02 3.23 15.57
C VAL A 430 20.80 1.73 15.54
N THR A 431 21.72 0.96 16.10
CA THR A 431 21.59 -0.48 16.24
C THR A 431 21.01 -0.82 17.63
N VAL A 432 19.83 -1.42 17.66
CA VAL A 432 19.20 -1.91 18.89
C VAL A 432 19.47 -3.41 19.04
N LYS A 433 20.21 -3.76 20.07
CA LYS A 433 20.57 -5.16 20.39
C LYS A 433 19.58 -5.79 21.36
N GLN A 434 19.40 -7.08 21.24
CA GLN A 434 18.62 -7.86 22.20
C GLN A 434 19.23 -7.74 23.61
N ALA A 435 18.40 -7.53 24.60
CA ALA A 435 18.85 -7.57 26.00
C ALA A 435 19.46 -8.94 26.31
N PRO A 436 20.59 -8.99 26.98
CA PRO A 436 21.22 -10.26 27.36
C PRO A 436 20.23 -11.10 28.17
N ALA A 437 20.11 -12.36 27.80
CA ALA A 437 19.19 -13.28 28.48
C ALA A 437 19.55 -13.36 29.98
N LYS A 438 18.54 -13.16 30.84
CA LYS A 438 18.73 -13.31 32.29
C LYS A 438 19.19 -14.73 32.63
N ASP A 439 20.27 -14.83 33.41
CA ASP A 439 20.79 -16.11 33.83
C ASP A 439 19.72 -16.95 34.56
N LYS A 440 19.43 -18.14 34.04
CA LYS A 440 18.56 -19.13 34.70
C LYS A 440 19.33 -19.82 35.80
N ILE A 441 19.19 -19.35 37.07
CA ILE A 441 19.90 -19.87 38.24
C ILE A 441 19.12 -21.03 38.85
N LYS A 442 19.70 -22.24 38.87
CA LYS A 442 19.16 -23.44 39.54
C LYS A 442 20.04 -23.80 40.71
N LEU A 443 19.59 -23.50 41.97
CA LEU A 443 20.23 -23.89 43.19
C LEU A 443 19.49 -25.10 43.79
N THR A 444 20.22 -26.18 44.11
CA THR A 444 19.66 -27.38 44.73
C THR A 444 20.40 -27.63 46.06
N LEU A 445 19.66 -27.78 47.14
CA LEU A 445 20.23 -28.12 48.46
C LEU A 445 19.99 -29.63 48.74
N LYS A 446 21.10 -30.40 48.96
CA LYS A 446 20.99 -31.84 49.19
C LYS A 446 20.19 -32.10 50.47
N LYS A 447 19.19 -32.95 50.40
CA LYS A 447 18.27 -33.27 51.50
C LYS A 447 19.02 -33.89 52.69
N VAL A 448 18.76 -33.34 53.86
CA VAL A 448 19.20 -33.89 55.18
C VAL A 448 17.91 -34.16 55.97
N LYS A 449 17.57 -35.42 56.17
CA LYS A 449 16.33 -35.81 56.89
C LYS A 449 16.49 -35.68 58.41
N THR A 450 17.64 -36.14 58.92
CA THR A 450 17.96 -36.16 60.39
C THR A 450 19.36 -35.69 60.63
N ILE A 451 19.58 -35.13 61.84
CA ILE A 451 20.87 -34.69 62.33
C ILE A 451 21.13 -35.43 63.64
N LYS A 452 22.18 -36.28 63.72
CA LYS A 452 22.59 -36.91 64.94
C LYS A 452 23.39 -35.91 65.79
N LYS A 453 22.95 -35.63 67.03
CA LYS A 453 23.62 -34.73 67.98
C LYS A 453 24.99 -35.21 68.32
N SER A 454 25.18 -36.54 68.37
CA SER A 454 26.44 -37.24 68.67
C SER A 454 27.42 -37.30 67.46
N ALA A 455 27.01 -36.88 66.26
CA ALA A 455 27.84 -37.00 65.08
C ALA A 455 29.14 -36.17 65.19
N LYS A 456 30.26 -36.73 64.71
CA LYS A 456 31.55 -36.03 64.61
C LYS A 456 31.52 -34.81 63.70
N LYS A 457 30.69 -34.85 62.62
CA LYS A 457 30.47 -33.76 61.64
C LYS A 457 29.20 -33.95 60.88
N LEU A 458 28.62 -32.84 60.32
CA LEU A 458 27.57 -32.83 59.35
C LEU A 458 28.05 -32.06 58.10
N VAL A 459 27.97 -32.67 56.93
CA VAL A 459 28.31 -32.01 55.66
C VAL A 459 27.07 -31.58 54.93
N LEU A 460 26.90 -30.27 54.76
CA LEU A 460 25.85 -29.71 53.90
C LEU A 460 26.40 -29.53 52.48
N LYS A 461 25.61 -29.89 51.48
CA LYS A 461 25.99 -29.77 50.05
C LYS A 461 24.90 -29.03 49.29
N ALA A 462 25.31 -28.08 48.46
CA ALA A 462 24.42 -27.42 47.49
C ALA A 462 25.04 -27.45 46.10
N THR A 463 24.20 -27.64 45.09
CA THR A 463 24.64 -27.63 43.69
C THR A 463 24.04 -26.42 43.01
N LEU A 464 24.87 -25.64 42.30
CA LEU A 464 24.51 -24.47 41.54
C LEU A 464 24.74 -24.73 40.05
N LYS A 465 23.74 -24.49 39.25
CA LYS A 465 23.83 -24.44 37.78
C LYS A 465 23.32 -23.09 37.28
N ILE A 466 24.04 -22.47 36.36
CA ILE A 466 23.64 -21.24 35.65
C ILE A 466 23.47 -21.61 34.17
N ASN A 467 22.30 -21.35 33.61
CA ASN A 467 21.94 -21.74 32.24
C ASN A 467 22.17 -23.25 31.99
N GLY A 468 21.77 -24.08 32.97
CA GLY A 468 21.96 -25.55 32.94
C GLY A 468 23.38 -26.04 33.17
N LYS A 469 24.41 -25.18 33.11
CA LYS A 469 25.84 -25.54 33.24
C LYS A 469 26.35 -25.35 34.65
N ALA A 470 27.21 -26.28 35.13
CA ALA A 470 27.90 -26.14 36.41
C ALA A 470 28.97 -25.05 36.33
N LYS A 471 29.05 -24.20 37.34
CA LYS A 471 30.08 -23.13 37.42
C LYS A 471 30.97 -23.32 38.63
N LYS A 472 32.32 -23.31 38.46
CA LYS A 472 33.34 -23.38 39.52
C LYS A 472 33.55 -21.99 40.12
N GLY A 473 33.88 -21.94 41.43
CA GLY A 473 34.37 -20.74 42.10
C GLY A 473 33.28 -19.82 42.68
N LEU A 474 32.00 -20.11 42.46
CA LEU A 474 30.90 -19.28 42.93
C LEU A 474 30.65 -19.48 44.44
N LYS A 475 30.50 -18.39 45.19
CA LYS A 475 30.29 -18.41 46.65
C LYS A 475 28.82 -18.70 46.97
N ILE A 476 28.54 -19.84 47.66
CA ILE A 476 27.22 -20.19 48.20
C ILE A 476 27.25 -19.93 49.72
N LYS A 477 26.24 -19.21 50.24
CA LYS A 477 26.03 -18.98 51.66
C LYS A 477 25.10 -20.07 52.20
N PHE A 478 25.52 -20.77 53.25
CA PHE A 478 24.72 -21.74 53.99
C PHE A 478 24.33 -21.14 55.34
N LYS A 479 23.05 -21.13 55.72
CA LYS A 479 22.58 -20.84 57.09
C LYS A 479 22.22 -22.13 57.79
N PHE A 480 22.82 -22.36 58.94
CA PHE A 480 22.57 -23.51 59.83
C PHE A 480 22.55 -23.04 61.29
N ASN A 481 21.43 -23.32 61.99
CA ASN A 481 21.24 -22.94 63.39
C ASN A 481 21.67 -21.48 63.69
N LYS A 482 21.13 -20.52 62.96
CA LYS A 482 21.41 -19.07 63.01
C LYS A 482 22.83 -18.65 62.57
N LYS A 483 23.76 -19.61 62.30
CA LYS A 483 25.13 -19.33 61.82
C LYS A 483 25.23 -19.44 60.33
N THR A 484 26.03 -18.55 59.69
CA THR A 484 26.28 -18.53 58.24
C THR A 484 27.68 -19.14 57.97
N TYR A 485 27.72 -19.98 56.92
CA TYR A 485 28.92 -20.61 56.39
C TYR A 485 29.00 -20.33 54.90
N THR A 486 30.18 -20.17 54.36
CA THR A 486 30.35 -19.90 52.94
C THR A 486 31.30 -20.93 52.33
N ALA A 487 30.95 -21.42 51.12
CA ALA A 487 31.84 -22.29 50.36
C ALA A 487 31.77 -21.96 48.87
N LYS A 488 32.89 -22.13 48.15
CA LYS A 488 32.95 -21.99 46.70
C LYS A 488 32.52 -23.31 46.01
N THR A 489 31.86 -23.20 44.87
CA THR A 489 31.52 -24.35 44.03
C THR A 489 32.77 -24.96 43.38
N ASN A 490 32.81 -26.27 43.23
CA ASN A 490 33.84 -27.00 42.48
C ASN A 490 33.48 -27.08 40.96
N LYS A 491 34.29 -27.81 40.15
CA LYS A 491 34.06 -28.01 38.69
C LYS A 491 32.68 -28.61 38.38
N LYS A 492 32.05 -29.37 39.30
CA LYS A 492 30.71 -29.94 39.19
C LYS A 492 29.61 -29.01 39.73
N GLY A 493 29.91 -27.75 40.04
CA GLY A 493 28.97 -26.78 40.60
C GLY A 493 28.58 -27.05 42.07
N VAL A 494 29.28 -27.91 42.79
CA VAL A 494 28.95 -28.32 44.17
C VAL A 494 29.77 -27.55 45.19
N ALA A 495 29.09 -26.89 46.12
CA ALA A 495 29.68 -26.30 47.33
C ALA A 495 29.39 -27.20 48.53
N LYS A 496 30.37 -27.33 49.44
CA LYS A 496 30.25 -28.15 50.66
C LYS A 496 30.72 -27.33 51.87
N VAL A 497 29.94 -27.38 52.94
CA VAL A 497 30.35 -26.86 54.26
C VAL A 497 30.26 -27.95 55.32
N THR A 498 31.21 -27.98 56.20
CA THR A 498 31.30 -28.96 57.33
C THR A 498 30.88 -28.27 58.61
N ILE A 499 29.84 -28.76 59.25
CA ILE A 499 29.43 -28.35 60.59
C ILE A 499 30.10 -29.25 61.58
N LYS A 500 30.93 -28.66 62.44
CA LYS A 500 31.75 -29.39 63.44
C LYS A 500 30.88 -29.93 64.59
N ALA A 501 31.32 -31.02 65.27
CA ALA A 501 30.66 -31.63 66.41
C ALA A 501 30.27 -30.63 67.52
N LYS A 502 31.12 -29.64 67.82
CA LYS A 502 30.87 -28.59 68.82
C LYS A 502 29.57 -27.83 68.58
N VAL A 503 29.16 -27.67 67.29
CA VAL A 503 27.90 -27.00 66.90
C VAL A 503 26.71 -27.98 66.99
N LEU A 504 26.91 -29.25 66.62
CA LEU A 504 25.90 -30.29 66.70
C LEU A 504 25.49 -30.63 68.12
N LYS A 505 26.46 -30.73 69.05
CA LYS A 505 26.21 -30.98 70.47
C LYS A 505 25.34 -29.92 71.15
N LYS A 506 25.27 -28.69 70.61
CA LYS A 506 24.41 -27.62 71.14
C LYS A 506 22.96 -27.68 70.65
N LEU A 507 22.62 -28.62 69.77
CA LEU A 507 21.26 -28.78 69.26
C LEU A 507 20.37 -29.50 70.29
N LYS A 508 19.07 -29.10 70.35
CA LYS A 508 18.08 -29.74 71.23
C LYS A 508 17.46 -30.96 70.50
N VAL A 509 17.53 -32.13 71.04
CA VAL A 509 16.94 -33.37 70.53
C VAL A 509 15.42 -33.20 70.35
N GLY A 510 14.85 -33.75 69.29
CA GLY A 510 13.47 -33.66 68.97
C GLY A 510 13.06 -32.39 68.15
N LYS A 511 13.87 -31.31 68.25
CA LYS A 511 13.55 -30.06 67.51
C LYS A 511 13.97 -30.14 66.02
N LYS A 512 13.30 -29.34 65.17
CA LYS A 512 13.65 -29.19 63.76
C LYS A 512 14.63 -28.02 63.59
N VAL A 513 15.72 -28.23 62.87
CA VAL A 513 16.73 -27.21 62.52
C VAL A 513 16.51 -26.76 61.09
N LYS A 514 16.41 -25.43 60.87
CA LYS A 514 16.32 -24.83 59.53
C LYS A 514 17.70 -24.80 58.88
N ILE A 515 17.79 -25.30 57.65
CA ILE A 515 18.98 -25.28 56.79
C ILE A 515 18.64 -24.51 55.53
N GLN A 516 19.51 -23.61 55.13
CA GLN A 516 19.29 -22.79 53.94
C GLN A 516 20.60 -22.72 53.14
N ALA A 517 20.48 -22.76 51.82
CA ALA A 517 21.56 -22.36 50.91
C ALA A 517 21.06 -21.20 50.04
N SER A 518 21.93 -20.24 49.75
CA SER A 518 21.60 -19.09 48.90
C SER A 518 22.74 -18.69 47.97
N TYR A 519 22.35 -18.21 46.76
CA TYR A 519 23.24 -17.59 45.80
C TYR A 519 22.46 -16.41 45.17
N GLY A 520 22.98 -15.19 45.33
CA GLY A 520 22.21 -13.97 44.95
C GLY A 520 20.84 -13.96 45.64
N LYS A 521 19.80 -13.72 44.87
CA LYS A 521 18.38 -13.73 45.30
C LYS A 521 17.80 -15.16 45.40
N THR A 522 18.48 -16.17 44.84
CA THR A 522 17.98 -17.56 44.83
C THR A 522 18.27 -18.26 46.17
N VAL A 523 17.22 -18.75 46.82
CA VAL A 523 17.29 -19.39 48.16
C VAL A 523 16.60 -20.75 48.14
N LYS A 524 17.25 -21.79 48.71
CA LYS A 524 16.64 -23.09 48.99
C LYS A 524 16.69 -23.37 50.47
N LYS A 525 15.56 -23.77 51.05
CA LYS A 525 15.37 -24.03 52.48
C LYS A 525 14.93 -25.46 52.70
N MET A 526 15.33 -26.06 53.82
CA MET A 526 14.81 -27.32 54.34
C MET A 526 14.90 -27.36 55.86
N THR A 527 14.27 -28.34 56.46
CA THR A 527 14.36 -28.61 57.89
C THR A 527 14.82 -30.06 58.11
N ALA A 528 15.56 -30.28 59.19
CA ALA A 528 16.00 -31.61 59.63
C ALA A 528 15.71 -31.81 61.12
N LYS A 529 15.22 -33.00 61.52
CA LYS A 529 14.93 -33.35 62.91
C LYS A 529 16.20 -33.79 63.59
N VAL A 530 16.47 -33.29 64.82
CA VAL A 530 17.63 -33.67 65.64
C VAL A 530 17.32 -34.95 66.40
N LYS A 531 18.17 -35.95 66.26
CA LYS A 531 18.16 -37.22 67.03
C LYS A 531 19.31 -37.27 67.97
N LYS A 532 19.25 -38.20 68.98
CA LYS A 532 20.38 -38.48 69.88
C LYS A 532 21.67 -38.84 69.14
#